data_ddb27ac36ce6e941a007df0aabb93922
#
_entry.id   ddb27ac36ce6e941a007df0aabb93922
#
_cell.length_a   1.000
_cell.length_b   1.000
_cell.length_c   1.000
_cell.angle_alpha   90.00
_cell.angle_beta   90.00
_cell.angle_gamma   90.00
#
_symmetry.space_group_name_H-M   'P 1'
#
loop_
_entity.id
_entity.type
_entity.pdbx_description
1 polymer ?
#
loop_
_entity_poly.entity_id
_entity_poly.type
_entity_poly.pdbx_seq_one_letter_code
_entity_poly.pdbx_strand_id
1 'polypeptide(L)'
;MIPFVRQMSFDYGVVQQVSPCIRRVVANNPGPFTFLGTGTYIVGSGEVCVIDPGPQDEAHLAAILAATDGEAITAIAITHSHIDHSPLARPLAARTGAVIFGRSDSAKGSAEEDSEAGFRPDVEVADGQRLTAPDWTLEAILTPGHASNHVCYALQEENALFTGDHIMGWSTTIVSPPDGDMGDYYQSLDRIAARGFSTLWPTHGPPVTEPDPFIAAYRAHRLSREQQILDQLAHGPKKIIDLVTLLYAEVDKRLHPAAARSVLAHLIHLERQARVRKTDDHYGLS
;
A
#
# COMPACT_ATOMS: atom_id res chain seq x y z
N MET A 1 17.83 -6.38 -9.21
CA MET A 1 17.52 -5.01 -8.72
C MET A 1 16.11 -4.69 -9.14
N ILE A 2 15.29 -4.06 -8.28
CA ILE A 2 13.92 -3.67 -8.65
C ILE A 2 14.01 -2.49 -9.62
N PRO A 3 13.29 -2.52 -10.77
CA PRO A 3 13.35 -1.45 -11.76
C PRO A 3 12.43 -0.28 -11.38
N PHE A 4 12.76 0.42 -10.30
CA PHE A 4 11.98 1.56 -9.83
C PHE A 4 11.94 2.70 -10.83
N VAL A 5 10.76 3.28 -11.01
CA VAL A 5 10.54 4.52 -11.76
C VAL A 5 10.31 5.66 -10.78
N ARG A 6 11.11 6.74 -10.91
CA ARG A 6 11.08 7.90 -10.01
C ARG A 6 10.71 9.19 -10.72
N GLN A 7 10.13 9.09 -11.90
CA GLN A 7 9.67 10.23 -12.68
C GLN A 7 8.18 10.10 -12.93
N MET A 8 7.43 11.14 -12.60
CA MET A 8 6.00 11.23 -12.80
C MET A 8 5.65 12.68 -13.13
N SER A 9 4.90 12.90 -14.21
CA SER A 9 4.45 14.22 -14.62
C SER A 9 2.98 14.39 -14.28
N PHE A 10 2.65 15.42 -13.51
CA PHE A 10 1.29 15.78 -13.11
C PHE A 10 1.29 17.19 -12.51
N ASP A 11 0.11 17.77 -12.33
CA ASP A 11 -0.11 18.95 -11.50
C ASP A 11 -0.99 18.57 -10.31
N TYR A 12 -0.68 19.06 -9.10
CA TYR A 12 -1.47 18.80 -7.90
C TYR A 12 -2.91 19.28 -8.07
N GLY A 13 -3.86 18.44 -7.65
CA GLY A 13 -5.28 18.75 -7.74
C GLY A 13 -5.86 18.80 -9.15
N VAL A 14 -5.07 18.51 -10.17
CA VAL A 14 -5.54 18.44 -11.56
C VAL A 14 -5.78 17.00 -11.96
N VAL A 15 -6.99 16.73 -12.48
CA VAL A 15 -7.35 15.39 -12.96
C VAL A 15 -6.60 15.04 -14.23
N GLN A 16 -6.06 13.82 -14.29
CA GLN A 16 -5.41 13.24 -15.46
C GLN A 16 -6.14 11.96 -15.88
N GLN A 17 -6.46 11.82 -17.17
CA GLN A 17 -6.83 10.53 -17.75
C GLN A 17 -5.54 9.69 -17.87
N VAL A 18 -5.44 8.58 -17.15
CA VAL A 18 -4.24 7.73 -17.11
C VAL A 18 -4.41 6.41 -17.84
N SER A 19 -5.67 5.99 -18.07
CA SER A 19 -6.07 4.89 -18.96
C SER A 19 -7.52 5.09 -19.39
N PRO A 20 -8.10 4.29 -20.29
CA PRO A 20 -9.47 4.49 -20.77
C PRO A 20 -10.52 4.59 -19.65
N CYS A 21 -10.43 3.76 -18.61
CA CYS A 21 -11.40 3.73 -17.49
C CYS A 21 -10.88 4.42 -16.22
N ILE A 22 -9.64 4.93 -16.19
CA ILE A 22 -9.02 5.41 -14.95
C ILE A 22 -8.56 6.86 -15.10
N ARG A 23 -9.02 7.72 -14.20
CA ARG A 23 -8.52 9.06 -13.96
C ARG A 23 -7.76 9.09 -12.63
N ARG A 24 -6.83 10.02 -12.48
CA ARG A 24 -6.06 10.21 -11.26
C ARG A 24 -6.01 11.69 -10.88
N VAL A 25 -6.15 11.97 -9.59
CA VAL A 25 -5.88 13.27 -8.97
C VAL A 25 -4.82 13.05 -7.89
N VAL A 26 -3.75 13.85 -7.88
CA VAL A 26 -2.68 13.70 -6.88
C VAL A 26 -2.84 14.76 -5.80
N ALA A 27 -2.87 14.31 -4.53
CA ALA A 27 -2.89 15.18 -3.36
C ALA A 27 -1.52 15.82 -3.14
N ASN A 28 -1.50 17.06 -2.64
CA ASN A 28 -0.25 17.78 -2.36
C ASN A 28 0.29 17.46 -0.96
N ASN A 29 0.65 16.18 -0.75
CA ASN A 29 1.23 15.67 0.49
C ASN A 29 2.56 14.93 0.24
N PRO A 30 3.55 15.55 -0.46
CA PRO A 30 4.83 14.89 -0.73
C PRO A 30 5.60 14.60 0.55
N GLY A 31 6.21 13.43 0.62
CA GLY A 31 6.94 13.00 1.80
C GLY A 31 7.82 11.76 1.58
N PRO A 32 8.59 11.37 2.61
CA PRO A 32 9.46 10.19 2.52
C PRO A 32 8.73 8.87 2.29
N PHE A 33 7.43 8.81 2.61
CA PHE A 33 6.58 7.63 2.44
C PHE A 33 5.59 7.78 1.29
N THR A 34 5.17 8.99 1.00
CA THR A 34 4.19 9.31 -0.04
C THR A 34 4.82 9.71 -1.39
N PHE A 35 6.15 9.83 -1.46
CA PHE A 35 6.90 10.29 -2.64
C PHE A 35 6.45 11.68 -3.07
N LEU A 36 5.73 11.78 -4.20
CA LEU A 36 5.19 13.03 -4.72
C LEU A 36 3.74 13.30 -4.24
N GLY A 37 3.18 12.43 -3.42
CA GLY A 37 1.84 12.55 -2.88
C GLY A 37 0.96 11.33 -3.14
N THR A 38 -0.25 11.37 -2.60
CA THR A 38 -1.27 10.33 -2.74
C THR A 38 -2.01 10.47 -4.06
N GLY A 39 -2.01 9.43 -4.87
CA GLY A 39 -2.79 9.33 -6.09
C GLY A 39 -4.17 8.77 -5.82
N THR A 40 -5.19 9.63 -5.76
CA THR A 40 -6.59 9.21 -5.74
C THR A 40 -7.02 8.80 -7.13
N TYR A 41 -7.59 7.59 -7.28
CA TYR A 41 -8.08 7.12 -8.57
C TYR A 41 -9.60 7.24 -8.66
N ILE A 42 -10.08 7.62 -9.85
CA ILE A 42 -11.50 7.68 -10.20
C ILE A 42 -11.70 6.68 -11.33
N VAL A 43 -12.53 5.67 -11.09
CA VAL A 43 -12.77 4.54 -12.00
C VAL A 43 -14.16 4.65 -12.57
N GLY A 44 -14.27 4.53 -13.91
CA GLY A 44 -15.51 4.57 -14.65
C GLY A 44 -15.92 5.95 -15.16
N SER A 45 -17.16 6.04 -15.63
CA SER A 45 -17.79 7.23 -16.19
C SER A 45 -19.29 7.23 -15.86
N GLY A 46 -19.85 8.40 -15.54
CA GLY A 46 -21.25 8.55 -15.14
C GLY A 46 -21.51 8.07 -13.71
N GLU A 47 -21.41 6.79 -13.44
CA GLU A 47 -21.35 6.21 -12.09
C GLU A 47 -19.91 5.80 -11.79
N VAL A 48 -19.26 6.44 -10.85
CA VAL A 48 -17.82 6.25 -10.62
C VAL A 48 -17.51 5.73 -9.22
N CYS A 49 -16.38 5.01 -9.11
CA CYS A 49 -15.74 4.66 -7.84
C CYS A 49 -14.53 5.55 -7.62
N VAL A 50 -14.37 6.08 -6.40
CA VAL A 50 -13.16 6.76 -5.95
C VAL A 50 -12.35 5.81 -5.08
N ILE A 51 -11.07 5.58 -5.43
CA ILE A 51 -10.15 4.74 -4.66
C ILE A 51 -9.16 5.63 -3.93
N ASP A 52 -9.01 5.42 -2.62
CA ASP A 52 -8.15 6.18 -1.70
C ASP A 52 -8.30 7.69 -1.87
N PRO A 53 -9.36 8.31 -1.32
CA PRO A 53 -9.61 9.74 -1.46
C PRO A 53 -8.55 10.62 -0.79
N GLY A 54 -7.62 10.03 -0.02
CA GLY A 54 -6.41 10.68 0.44
C GLY A 54 -6.48 11.30 1.83
N PRO A 55 -5.47 12.12 2.16
CA PRO A 55 -5.36 12.78 3.47
C PRO A 55 -6.47 13.81 3.67
N GLN A 56 -6.68 14.22 4.92
CA GLN A 56 -7.65 15.25 5.25
C GLN A 56 -7.18 16.62 4.73
N ASP A 57 -7.47 16.87 3.44
CA ASP A 57 -7.13 18.09 2.71
C ASP A 57 -8.36 18.59 1.93
N GLU A 58 -8.90 19.74 2.32
CA GLU A 58 -10.08 20.33 1.67
C GLU A 58 -9.82 20.73 0.21
N ALA A 59 -8.59 21.09 -0.16
CA ALA A 59 -8.26 21.39 -1.54
C ALA A 59 -8.28 20.13 -2.41
N HIS A 60 -7.80 19.01 -1.86
CA HIS A 60 -7.86 17.72 -2.54
C HIS A 60 -9.30 17.19 -2.65
N LEU A 61 -10.10 17.34 -1.61
CA LEU A 61 -11.54 17.03 -1.65
C LEU A 61 -12.26 17.82 -2.75
N ALA A 62 -11.99 19.13 -2.83
CA ALA A 62 -12.56 19.99 -3.88
C ALA A 62 -12.10 19.55 -5.28
N ALA A 63 -10.84 19.13 -5.43
CA ALA A 63 -10.31 18.63 -6.69
C ALA A 63 -10.97 17.31 -7.14
N ILE A 64 -11.23 16.37 -6.22
CA ILE A 64 -11.97 15.14 -6.51
C ILE A 64 -13.39 15.46 -6.96
N LEU A 65 -14.11 16.34 -6.26
CA LEU A 65 -15.47 16.74 -6.62
C LEU A 65 -15.51 17.45 -7.97
N ALA A 66 -14.54 18.31 -8.28
CA ALA A 66 -14.44 18.96 -9.58
C ALA A 66 -14.11 17.97 -10.71
N ALA A 67 -13.28 16.96 -10.43
CA ALA A 67 -12.92 15.89 -11.38
C ALA A 67 -14.10 14.96 -11.72
N THR A 68 -15.14 14.96 -10.90
CA THR A 68 -16.36 14.14 -11.04
C THR A 68 -17.62 14.99 -11.25
N ASP A 69 -17.46 16.25 -11.68
CA ASP A 69 -18.60 17.13 -11.93
C ASP A 69 -19.53 16.55 -13.01
N GLY A 70 -20.82 16.50 -12.70
CA GLY A 70 -21.83 15.88 -13.58
C GLY A 70 -21.92 14.35 -13.51
N GLU A 71 -21.10 13.69 -12.68
CA GLU A 71 -21.10 12.23 -12.47
C GLU A 71 -21.61 11.90 -11.04
N ALA A 72 -22.00 10.65 -10.82
CA ALA A 72 -22.38 10.14 -9.52
C ALA A 72 -21.22 9.33 -8.91
N ILE A 73 -20.62 9.80 -7.81
CA ILE A 73 -19.74 8.95 -7.01
C ILE A 73 -20.62 7.98 -6.21
N THR A 74 -20.67 6.73 -6.63
CA THR A 74 -21.53 5.69 -6.00
C THR A 74 -20.78 4.86 -4.98
N ALA A 75 -19.47 4.73 -5.14
CA ALA A 75 -18.59 3.94 -4.27
C ALA A 75 -17.30 4.69 -3.93
N ILE A 76 -16.82 4.47 -2.71
CA ILE A 76 -15.48 4.86 -2.25
C ILE A 76 -14.81 3.59 -1.77
N ALA A 77 -13.71 3.18 -2.43
CA ALA A 77 -12.95 1.98 -2.09
C ALA A 77 -11.66 2.38 -1.36
N ILE A 78 -11.47 1.86 -0.16
CA ILE A 78 -10.29 2.16 0.66
C ILE A 78 -9.36 0.96 0.66
N THR A 79 -8.09 1.17 0.29
CA THR A 79 -7.10 0.10 0.30
C THR A 79 -6.71 -0.28 1.73
N HIS A 80 -6.48 0.70 2.59
CA HIS A 80 -6.18 0.52 4.01
C HIS A 80 -6.37 1.83 4.79
N SER A 81 -6.28 1.76 6.11
CA SER A 81 -6.67 2.85 7.01
C SER A 81 -5.57 3.87 7.33
N HIS A 82 -4.45 3.93 6.59
CA HIS A 82 -3.44 4.96 6.85
C HIS A 82 -3.97 6.38 6.54
N ILE A 83 -3.41 7.36 7.26
CA ILE A 83 -3.89 8.76 7.26
C ILE A 83 -3.72 9.51 5.94
N ASP A 84 -2.99 8.96 5.01
CA ASP A 84 -2.84 9.48 3.65
C ASP A 84 -3.74 8.78 2.61
N HIS A 85 -4.56 7.81 3.03
CA HIS A 85 -5.50 7.07 2.16
C HIS A 85 -6.96 7.30 2.54
N SER A 86 -7.33 7.13 3.81
CA SER A 86 -8.72 6.99 4.26
C SER A 86 -9.41 8.26 4.77
N PRO A 87 -8.75 9.30 5.31
CA PRO A 87 -9.42 10.36 6.05
C PRO A 87 -10.49 11.14 5.26
N LEU A 88 -10.31 11.33 3.96
CA LEU A 88 -11.32 11.97 3.13
C LEU A 88 -12.51 11.08 2.76
N ALA A 89 -12.52 9.79 3.11
CA ALA A 89 -13.63 8.90 2.76
C ALA A 89 -14.97 9.38 3.35
N ARG A 90 -15.02 9.70 4.64
CA ARG A 90 -16.24 10.19 5.29
C ARG A 90 -16.67 11.58 4.82
N PRO A 91 -15.78 12.59 4.71
CA PRO A 91 -16.11 13.87 4.10
C PRO A 91 -16.65 13.77 2.67
N LEU A 92 -16.04 12.92 1.82
CA LEU A 92 -16.48 12.70 0.45
C LEU A 92 -17.85 12.00 0.42
N ALA A 93 -18.07 10.95 1.20
CA ALA A 93 -19.35 10.25 1.33
C ALA A 93 -20.47 11.18 1.81
N ALA A 94 -20.18 12.07 2.76
CA ALA A 94 -21.16 13.06 3.25
C ALA A 94 -21.60 14.07 2.18
N ARG A 95 -20.75 14.33 1.16
CA ARG A 95 -21.05 15.24 0.04
C ARG A 95 -21.80 14.56 -1.11
N THR A 96 -21.60 13.26 -1.29
CA THR A 96 -22.02 12.51 -2.50
C THR A 96 -23.08 11.46 -2.22
N GLY A 97 -23.19 10.98 -0.99
CA GLY A 97 -24.01 9.82 -0.63
C GLY A 97 -23.37 8.49 -0.99
N ALA A 98 -22.12 8.47 -1.41
CA ALA A 98 -21.38 7.26 -1.78
C ALA A 98 -21.21 6.29 -0.61
N VAL A 99 -21.23 4.98 -0.91
CA VAL A 99 -20.96 3.92 0.07
C VAL A 99 -19.47 3.69 0.19
N ILE A 100 -18.96 3.61 1.42
CA ILE A 100 -17.53 3.34 1.69
C ILE A 100 -17.32 1.85 1.84
N PHE A 101 -16.44 1.29 1.01
CA PHE A 101 -16.00 -0.09 1.01
C PHE A 101 -14.55 -0.19 1.48
N GLY A 102 -14.22 -1.20 2.25
CA GLY A 102 -12.86 -1.41 2.75
C GLY A 102 -12.84 -2.44 3.87
N ARG A 103 -11.78 -2.40 4.67
CA ARG A 103 -11.65 -3.23 5.87
C ARG A 103 -11.46 -2.32 7.08
N SER A 104 -12.14 -2.63 8.17
CA SER A 104 -11.95 -1.92 9.43
C SER A 104 -10.53 -2.03 9.94
N ASP A 105 -10.08 -0.99 10.62
CA ASP A 105 -8.83 -1.03 11.37
C ASP A 105 -8.85 -2.18 12.39
N SER A 106 -7.74 -2.92 12.49
CA SER A 106 -7.62 -3.99 13.46
C SER A 106 -7.30 -3.40 14.84
N ALA A 107 -7.85 -4.00 15.90
CA ALA A 107 -7.53 -3.60 17.28
C ALA A 107 -6.02 -3.73 17.62
N LYS A 108 -5.23 -4.38 16.76
CA LYS A 108 -3.78 -4.55 16.89
C LYS A 108 -2.99 -3.37 16.34
N GLY A 109 -3.57 -2.62 15.37
CA GLY A 109 -2.89 -1.52 14.66
C GLY A 109 -3.17 -0.13 15.23
N SER A 110 -4.15 0.03 16.11
CA SER A 110 -4.61 1.33 16.62
C SER A 110 -3.58 2.15 17.42
N ALA A 111 -2.35 1.65 17.58
CA ALA A 111 -1.24 2.36 18.23
C ALA A 111 -0.24 2.99 17.23
N GLU A 112 -0.43 2.83 15.92
CA GLU A 112 0.44 3.50 14.95
C GLU A 112 -0.06 4.92 14.70
N GLU A 113 0.85 5.89 14.84
CA GLU A 113 0.58 7.32 14.60
C GLU A 113 0.09 7.60 13.16
N ASP A 114 0.35 6.66 12.25
CA ASP A 114 0.08 6.78 10.82
C ASP A 114 -1.28 6.17 10.40
N SER A 115 -2.09 5.59 11.32
CA SER A 115 -3.41 5.03 11.03
C SER A 115 -4.54 5.92 11.48
N GLU A 116 -5.63 5.99 10.69
CA GLU A 116 -6.88 6.61 11.12
C GLU A 116 -7.53 5.74 12.21
N ALA A 117 -7.33 6.15 13.46
CA ALA A 117 -7.81 5.39 14.61
C ALA A 117 -9.33 5.16 14.52
N GLY A 118 -9.73 3.90 14.47
CA GLY A 118 -11.13 3.51 14.44
C GLY A 118 -11.80 3.65 13.07
N PHE A 119 -11.03 3.69 11.96
CA PHE A 119 -11.61 3.61 10.62
C PHE A 119 -12.57 2.43 10.49
N ARG A 120 -13.76 2.70 9.99
CA ARG A 120 -14.79 1.69 9.68
C ARG A 120 -15.46 2.05 8.36
N PRO A 121 -15.46 1.15 7.37
CA PRO A 121 -16.24 1.32 6.15
C PRO A 121 -17.75 1.14 6.44
N ASP A 122 -18.59 1.50 5.49
CA ASP A 122 -20.01 1.15 5.53
C ASP A 122 -20.23 -0.33 5.19
N VAL A 123 -19.38 -0.88 4.33
CA VAL A 123 -19.38 -2.27 3.91
C VAL A 123 -17.97 -2.86 4.06
N GLU A 124 -17.85 -3.86 4.94
CA GLU A 124 -16.64 -4.70 5.03
C GLU A 124 -16.53 -5.57 3.78
N VAL A 125 -15.47 -5.38 3.01
CA VAL A 125 -15.28 -6.23 1.83
C VAL A 125 -14.74 -7.60 2.20
N ALA A 126 -15.32 -8.62 1.56
CA ALA A 126 -14.78 -9.98 1.58
C ALA A 126 -13.80 -10.19 0.41
N ASP A 127 -12.95 -11.20 0.56
CA ASP A 127 -12.05 -11.59 -0.51
C ASP A 127 -12.80 -12.07 -1.74
N GLY A 128 -12.46 -11.55 -2.93
CA GLY A 128 -13.16 -11.81 -4.19
C GLY A 128 -14.51 -11.08 -4.34
N GLN A 129 -14.90 -10.23 -3.37
CA GLN A 129 -16.12 -9.43 -3.50
C GLN A 129 -15.98 -8.44 -4.65
N ARG A 130 -17.07 -8.30 -5.43
CA ARG A 130 -17.13 -7.38 -6.56
C ARG A 130 -17.98 -6.17 -6.23
N LEU A 131 -17.44 -5.00 -6.58
CA LEU A 131 -18.14 -3.74 -6.65
C LEU A 131 -18.37 -3.46 -8.14
N THR A 132 -19.59 -3.11 -8.53
CA THR A 132 -19.94 -3.00 -9.94
C THR A 132 -20.77 -1.77 -10.24
N ALA A 133 -20.54 -1.17 -11.40
CA ALA A 133 -21.41 -0.21 -12.07
C ALA A 133 -21.51 -0.59 -13.55
N PRO A 134 -22.24 0.16 -14.38
CA PRO A 134 -22.47 -0.23 -15.79
C PRO A 134 -21.19 -0.45 -16.62
N ASP A 135 -20.12 0.27 -16.34
CA ASP A 135 -18.89 0.30 -17.15
C ASP A 135 -17.61 -0.10 -16.39
N TRP A 136 -17.73 -0.53 -15.13
CA TRP A 136 -16.57 -1.03 -14.37
C TRP A 136 -16.95 -2.13 -13.37
N THR A 137 -15.99 -2.99 -13.12
CA THR A 137 -16.04 -4.05 -12.11
C THR A 137 -14.73 -4.08 -11.34
N LEU A 138 -14.78 -3.78 -10.04
CA LEU A 138 -13.66 -3.88 -9.12
C LEU A 138 -13.81 -5.12 -8.24
N GLU A 139 -12.85 -6.04 -8.29
CA GLU A 139 -12.76 -7.19 -7.39
C GLU A 139 -11.82 -6.85 -6.21
N ALA A 140 -12.31 -6.97 -5.00
CA ALA A 140 -11.50 -6.82 -3.79
C ALA A 140 -10.63 -8.05 -3.57
N ILE A 141 -9.33 -7.87 -3.43
CA ILE A 141 -8.36 -8.92 -3.13
C ILE A 141 -7.70 -8.57 -1.80
N LEU A 142 -7.95 -9.36 -0.77
CA LEU A 142 -7.33 -9.12 0.54
C LEU A 142 -5.82 -9.38 0.45
N THR A 143 -5.04 -8.37 0.77
CA THR A 143 -3.56 -8.37 0.67
C THR A 143 -2.91 -7.87 1.95
N PRO A 144 -3.15 -8.55 3.10
CA PRO A 144 -2.51 -8.16 4.35
C PRO A 144 -0.99 -8.24 4.24
N GLY A 145 -0.30 -7.44 5.05
CA GLY A 145 1.16 -7.46 5.13
C GLY A 145 1.78 -6.10 5.34
N HIS A 146 1.48 -5.09 4.52
CA HIS A 146 1.81 -3.70 4.81
C HIS A 146 0.97 -3.19 5.99
N ALA A 147 -0.33 -3.36 5.89
CA ALA A 147 -1.31 -3.20 6.95
C ALA A 147 -2.18 -4.48 7.02
N SER A 148 -2.71 -4.83 8.20
CA SER A 148 -3.51 -6.03 8.38
C SER A 148 -4.85 -5.96 7.66
N ASN A 149 -5.37 -4.76 7.44
CA ASN A 149 -6.64 -4.47 6.76
C ASN A 149 -6.48 -4.15 5.26
N HIS A 150 -5.29 -4.36 4.68
CA HIS A 150 -5.00 -3.96 3.31
C HIS A 150 -5.79 -4.77 2.27
N VAL A 151 -6.31 -4.05 1.27
CA VAL A 151 -7.06 -4.58 0.11
C VAL A 151 -6.49 -3.99 -1.18
N CYS A 152 -6.17 -4.83 -2.15
CA CYS A 152 -5.99 -4.38 -3.54
C CYS A 152 -7.32 -4.50 -4.29
N TYR A 153 -7.55 -3.63 -5.28
CA TYR A 153 -8.75 -3.68 -6.12
C TYR A 153 -8.39 -3.94 -7.58
N ALA A 154 -8.92 -5.03 -8.15
CA ALA A 154 -8.66 -5.42 -9.53
C ALA A 154 -9.77 -4.90 -10.45
N LEU A 155 -9.41 -4.07 -11.43
CA LEU A 155 -10.31 -3.61 -12.48
C LEU A 155 -10.32 -4.63 -13.61
N GLN A 156 -11.47 -5.25 -13.86
CA GLN A 156 -11.60 -6.35 -14.83
C GLN A 156 -11.45 -5.85 -16.28
N GLU A 157 -12.02 -4.70 -16.59
CA GLU A 157 -12.09 -4.11 -17.93
C GLU A 157 -10.71 -3.82 -18.54
N GLU A 158 -9.71 -3.57 -17.69
CA GLU A 158 -8.34 -3.27 -18.12
C GLU A 158 -7.31 -4.31 -17.64
N ASN A 159 -7.74 -5.38 -16.97
CA ASN A 159 -6.85 -6.32 -16.29
C ASN A 159 -5.80 -5.59 -15.44
N ALA A 160 -6.21 -4.56 -14.72
CA ALA A 160 -5.36 -3.68 -13.93
C ALA A 160 -5.61 -3.87 -12.43
N LEU A 161 -4.61 -3.55 -11.60
CA LEU A 161 -4.70 -3.68 -10.16
C LEU A 161 -4.32 -2.36 -9.48
N PHE A 162 -5.20 -1.83 -8.65
CA PHE A 162 -4.89 -0.78 -7.69
C PHE A 162 -4.24 -1.43 -6.47
N THR A 163 -2.97 -1.15 -6.26
CA THR A 163 -2.15 -1.88 -5.28
C THR A 163 -2.08 -1.21 -3.93
N GLY A 164 -2.67 -0.03 -3.76
CA GLY A 164 -2.46 0.73 -2.52
C GLY A 164 -0.96 0.83 -2.23
N ASP A 165 -0.58 0.48 -1.02
CA ASP A 165 0.80 0.43 -0.57
C ASP A 165 1.41 -0.98 -0.52
N HIS A 166 0.69 -1.98 -1.04
CA HIS A 166 1.23 -3.33 -1.15
C HIS A 166 2.43 -3.41 -2.11
N ILE A 167 2.34 -2.74 -3.27
CA ILE A 167 3.43 -2.63 -4.27
C ILE A 167 3.50 -1.18 -4.74
N MET A 168 4.64 -0.54 -4.55
CA MET A 168 4.91 0.83 -5.01
C MET A 168 5.91 0.83 -6.16
N GLY A 169 5.69 1.71 -7.17
CA GLY A 169 6.54 1.78 -8.36
C GLY A 169 7.89 2.47 -8.14
N TRP A 170 8.07 3.22 -7.05
CA TRP A 170 9.24 4.10 -6.80
C TRP A 170 10.15 3.63 -5.66
N SER A 171 9.64 2.85 -4.73
CA SER A 171 10.33 2.36 -3.53
C SER A 171 9.78 0.99 -3.10
N THR A 172 10.44 0.35 -2.15
CA THR A 172 9.86 -0.82 -1.48
C THR A 172 8.86 -0.39 -0.41
N THR A 173 7.78 -1.14 -0.29
CA THR A 173 6.81 -1.00 0.78
C THR A 173 7.44 -1.14 2.15
N ILE A 174 6.91 -0.44 3.14
CA ILE A 174 7.24 -0.65 4.54
C ILE A 174 6.31 -1.71 5.11
N VAL A 175 6.87 -2.65 5.85
CA VAL A 175 6.13 -3.63 6.65
C VAL A 175 6.52 -3.40 8.09
N SER A 176 5.58 -2.87 8.89
CA SER A 176 5.83 -2.40 10.25
C SER A 176 4.98 -3.16 11.27
N PRO A 177 5.58 -4.06 12.08
CA PRO A 177 4.86 -4.64 13.22
C PRO A 177 4.47 -3.57 14.26
N PRO A 178 3.33 -3.73 15.00
CA PRO A 178 2.55 -4.97 15.13
C PRO A 178 1.49 -5.18 14.04
N ASP A 179 1.09 -4.16 13.28
CA ASP A 179 0.06 -4.29 12.25
C ASP A 179 0.59 -4.96 10.98
N GLY A 180 1.75 -4.52 10.48
CA GLY A 180 2.41 -5.16 9.34
C GLY A 180 3.02 -6.52 9.67
N ASP A 181 2.91 -7.47 8.72
CA ASP A 181 3.43 -8.83 8.84
C ASP A 181 4.14 -9.29 7.57
N MET A 182 5.41 -9.73 7.68
CA MET A 182 6.22 -10.11 6.53
C MET A 182 5.76 -11.43 5.91
N GLY A 183 5.23 -12.37 6.70
CA GLY A 183 4.70 -13.64 6.20
C GLY A 183 3.43 -13.43 5.37
N ASP A 184 2.51 -12.63 5.88
CA ASP A 184 1.29 -12.23 5.15
C ASP A 184 1.65 -11.44 3.89
N TYR A 185 2.64 -10.56 3.98
CA TYR A 185 3.14 -9.79 2.83
C TYR A 185 3.65 -10.68 1.70
N TYR A 186 4.43 -11.73 2.01
CA TYR A 186 4.89 -12.71 1.01
C TYR A 186 3.73 -13.46 0.36
N GLN A 187 2.76 -13.93 1.16
CA GLN A 187 1.59 -14.63 0.65
C GLN A 187 0.77 -13.73 -0.28
N SER A 188 0.61 -12.46 0.09
CA SER A 188 -0.09 -11.46 -0.73
C SER A 188 0.64 -11.17 -2.02
N LEU A 189 1.98 -11.04 -2.02
CA LEU A 189 2.77 -10.89 -3.25
C LEU A 189 2.63 -12.11 -4.18
N ASP A 190 2.74 -13.33 -3.65
CA ASP A 190 2.62 -14.57 -4.43
C ASP A 190 1.20 -14.69 -5.03
N ARG A 191 0.19 -14.26 -4.29
CA ARG A 191 -1.19 -14.22 -4.72
C ARG A 191 -1.44 -13.25 -5.87
N ILE A 192 -0.88 -12.04 -5.81
CA ILE A 192 -0.97 -11.04 -6.88
C ILE A 192 -0.19 -11.52 -8.12
N ALA A 193 1.01 -12.06 -7.94
CA ALA A 193 1.81 -12.60 -9.03
C ALA A 193 1.09 -13.69 -9.84
N ALA A 194 0.28 -14.52 -9.17
CA ALA A 194 -0.47 -15.61 -9.82
C ALA A 194 -1.64 -15.12 -10.72
N ARG A 195 -2.00 -13.82 -10.66
CA ARG A 195 -3.15 -13.26 -11.37
C ARG A 195 -2.82 -12.72 -12.77
N GLY A 196 -1.57 -12.38 -13.06
CA GLY A 196 -1.11 -11.92 -14.38
C GLY A 196 -1.76 -10.60 -14.83
N PHE A 197 -1.71 -9.57 -13.97
CA PHE A 197 -2.21 -8.22 -14.30
C PHE A 197 -1.37 -7.55 -15.38
N SER A 198 -2.01 -6.72 -16.21
CA SER A 198 -1.33 -5.94 -17.26
C SER A 198 -0.66 -4.68 -16.71
N THR A 199 -1.23 -4.06 -15.68
CA THR A 199 -0.72 -2.83 -15.07
C THR A 199 -1.04 -2.80 -13.59
N LEU A 200 -0.08 -2.32 -12.78
CA LEU A 200 -0.33 -2.00 -11.36
C LEU A 200 -0.38 -0.48 -11.21
N TRP A 201 -1.39 -0.01 -10.49
CA TRP A 201 -1.62 1.38 -10.13
C TRP A 201 -1.41 1.57 -8.63
N PRO A 202 -0.18 1.92 -8.19
CA PRO A 202 0.09 2.19 -6.78
C PRO A 202 -0.49 3.53 -6.36
N THR A 203 -0.85 3.67 -5.08
CA THR A 203 -1.29 4.96 -4.53
C THR A 203 -0.15 5.99 -4.55
N HIS A 204 1.11 5.54 -4.40
CA HIS A 204 2.27 6.42 -4.47
C HIS A 204 3.17 6.08 -5.66
N GLY A 205 3.40 7.10 -6.50
CA GLY A 205 4.32 7.00 -7.64
C GLY A 205 3.68 6.61 -8.97
N PRO A 206 4.51 6.31 -9.97
CA PRO A 206 4.05 5.95 -11.30
C PRO A 206 3.52 4.51 -11.37
N PRO A 207 2.73 4.19 -12.42
CA PRO A 207 2.27 2.82 -12.66
C PRO A 207 3.42 1.86 -12.94
N VAL A 208 3.19 0.57 -12.68
CA VAL A 208 4.07 -0.53 -13.07
C VAL A 208 3.45 -1.22 -14.28
N THR A 209 4.08 -1.07 -15.43
CA THR A 209 3.57 -1.58 -16.74
C THR A 209 4.10 -2.97 -17.09
N GLU A 210 5.07 -3.47 -16.33
CA GLU A 210 5.59 -4.84 -16.44
C GLU A 210 5.49 -5.53 -15.06
N PRO A 211 4.28 -5.93 -14.61
CA PRO A 211 4.05 -6.44 -13.25
C PRO A 211 4.86 -7.67 -12.90
N ASP A 212 4.89 -8.69 -13.76
CA ASP A 212 5.51 -9.98 -13.42
C ASP A 212 7.00 -9.86 -13.06
N PRO A 213 7.88 -9.27 -13.89
CA PRO A 213 9.29 -9.09 -13.53
C PRO A 213 9.46 -8.14 -12.34
N PHE A 214 8.56 -7.17 -12.17
CA PHE A 214 8.61 -6.22 -11.06
C PHE A 214 8.29 -6.91 -9.73
N ILE A 215 7.21 -7.70 -9.65
CA ILE A 215 6.81 -8.46 -8.46
C ILE A 215 7.88 -9.49 -8.10
N ALA A 216 8.42 -10.20 -9.12
CA ALA A 216 9.51 -11.14 -8.91
C ALA A 216 10.75 -10.44 -8.31
N ALA A 217 11.11 -9.25 -8.79
CA ALA A 217 12.22 -8.46 -8.25
C ALA A 217 11.93 -7.95 -6.83
N TYR A 218 10.68 -7.57 -6.52
CA TYR A 218 10.23 -7.20 -5.18
C TYR A 218 10.42 -8.35 -4.18
N ARG A 219 9.93 -9.54 -4.54
CA ARG A 219 10.06 -10.76 -3.74
C ARG A 219 11.53 -11.15 -3.53
N ALA A 220 12.33 -11.15 -4.60
CA ALA A 220 13.75 -11.45 -4.53
C ALA A 220 14.51 -10.46 -3.62
N HIS A 221 14.16 -9.19 -3.65
CA HIS A 221 14.74 -8.18 -2.75
C HIS A 221 14.46 -8.50 -1.28
N ARG A 222 13.22 -8.86 -0.93
CA ARG A 222 12.85 -9.25 0.44
C ARG A 222 13.61 -10.48 0.92
N LEU A 223 13.66 -11.54 0.10
CA LEU A 223 14.42 -12.76 0.41
C LEU A 223 15.93 -12.49 0.55
N SER A 224 16.48 -11.62 -0.30
CA SER A 224 17.88 -11.18 -0.17
C SER A 224 18.12 -10.44 1.16
N ARG A 225 17.16 -9.64 1.61
CA ARG A 225 17.25 -8.96 2.91
C ARG A 225 17.24 -9.96 4.07
N GLU A 226 16.40 -10.98 4.02
CA GLU A 226 16.42 -12.06 5.02
C GLU A 226 17.74 -12.80 5.05
N GLN A 227 18.28 -13.14 3.87
CA GLN A 227 19.59 -13.81 3.81
C GLN A 227 20.69 -12.92 4.40
N GLN A 228 20.72 -11.64 4.09
CA GLN A 228 21.67 -10.69 4.68
C GLN A 228 21.55 -10.62 6.20
N ILE A 229 20.34 -10.65 6.76
CA ILE A 229 20.12 -10.70 8.21
C ILE A 229 20.75 -11.99 8.78
N LEU A 230 20.47 -13.13 8.20
CA LEU A 230 21.00 -14.41 8.64
C LEU A 230 22.53 -14.47 8.54
N ASP A 231 23.12 -13.94 7.47
CA ASP A 231 24.56 -13.86 7.29
C ASP A 231 25.21 -13.03 8.42
N GLN A 232 24.57 -11.92 8.81
CA GLN A 232 25.06 -11.11 9.94
C GLN A 232 24.92 -11.83 11.28
N LEU A 233 23.85 -12.58 11.49
CA LEU A 233 23.61 -13.35 12.70
C LEU A 233 24.53 -14.59 12.81
N ALA A 234 25.08 -15.09 11.72
CA ALA A 234 26.10 -16.14 11.72
C ALA A 234 27.42 -15.70 12.41
N HIS A 235 27.66 -14.39 12.50
CA HIS A 235 28.80 -13.81 13.24
C HIS A 235 28.50 -13.52 14.72
N GLY A 236 27.40 -14.05 15.25
CA GLY A 236 26.94 -13.90 16.63
C GLY A 236 25.67 -13.06 16.77
N PRO A 237 25.03 -13.15 17.96
CA PRO A 237 23.78 -12.42 18.23
C PRO A 237 23.95 -10.91 18.07
N LYS A 238 22.87 -10.24 17.53
CA LYS A 238 22.86 -8.79 17.28
C LYS A 238 21.54 -8.15 17.71
N LYS A 239 21.61 -6.88 18.06
CA LYS A 239 20.42 -6.02 18.22
C LYS A 239 19.93 -5.55 16.86
N ILE A 240 18.66 -5.14 16.79
CA ILE A 240 18.07 -4.58 15.55
C ILE A 240 18.88 -3.38 15.07
N ILE A 241 19.33 -2.49 15.96
CA ILE A 241 20.09 -1.30 15.59
C ILE A 241 21.44 -1.63 14.95
N ASP A 242 22.08 -2.71 15.40
CA ASP A 242 23.34 -3.18 14.81
C ASP A 242 23.10 -3.70 13.39
N LEU A 243 22.04 -4.48 13.18
CA LEU A 243 21.64 -4.96 11.86
C LEU A 243 21.30 -3.80 10.92
N VAL A 244 20.57 -2.78 11.40
CA VAL A 244 20.26 -1.59 10.59
C VAL A 244 21.55 -0.85 10.21
N THR A 245 22.46 -0.66 11.14
CA THR A 245 23.74 0.04 10.87
C THR A 245 24.56 -0.69 9.79
N LEU A 246 24.55 -2.01 9.81
CA LEU A 246 25.30 -2.83 8.85
C LEU A 246 24.63 -2.93 7.49
N LEU A 247 23.31 -3.13 7.47
CA LEU A 247 22.55 -3.44 6.25
C LEU A 247 22.02 -2.21 5.50
N TYR A 248 21.98 -1.05 6.17
CA TYR A 248 21.48 0.21 5.64
C TYR A 248 22.50 1.35 5.75
N ALA A 249 23.80 1.01 5.72
CA ALA A 249 24.90 1.98 5.86
C ALA A 249 24.83 3.13 4.84
N GLU A 250 24.38 2.85 3.61
CA GLU A 250 24.25 3.81 2.51
C GLU A 250 22.90 4.58 2.54
N VAL A 251 21.99 4.23 3.45
CA VAL A 251 20.67 4.89 3.56
C VAL A 251 20.76 6.07 4.52
N ASP A 252 20.06 7.16 4.20
CA ASP A 252 19.96 8.33 5.08
C ASP A 252 19.56 7.91 6.50
N LYS A 253 20.32 8.34 7.49
CA LYS A 253 20.10 7.97 8.90
C LYS A 253 18.72 8.35 9.42
N ARG A 254 18.07 9.36 8.82
CA ARG A 254 16.68 9.73 9.14
C ARG A 254 15.67 8.61 8.82
N LEU A 255 16.02 7.69 7.91
CA LEU A 255 15.20 6.53 7.54
C LEU A 255 15.56 5.27 8.35
N HIS A 256 16.59 5.29 9.21
CA HIS A 256 16.96 4.15 10.04
C HIS A 256 15.85 3.68 11.00
N PRO A 257 15.00 4.54 11.59
CA PRO A 257 13.84 4.08 12.36
C PRO A 257 12.87 3.22 11.53
N ALA A 258 12.54 3.63 10.30
CA ALA A 258 11.70 2.85 9.38
C ALA A 258 12.39 1.54 8.94
N ALA A 259 13.71 1.58 8.67
CA ALA A 259 14.50 0.39 8.40
C ALA A 259 14.49 -0.60 9.57
N ALA A 260 14.53 -0.11 10.81
CA ALA A 260 14.48 -0.95 12.02
C ALA A 260 13.14 -1.69 12.14
N ARG A 261 12.02 -1.04 11.80
CA ARG A 261 10.70 -1.70 11.73
C ARG A 261 10.68 -2.81 10.68
N SER A 262 11.22 -2.56 9.47
CA SER A 262 11.33 -3.58 8.43
C SER A 262 12.24 -4.74 8.83
N VAL A 263 13.37 -4.48 9.50
CA VAL A 263 14.25 -5.54 10.05
C VAL A 263 13.51 -6.35 11.10
N LEU A 264 12.74 -5.70 11.99
CA LEU A 264 11.92 -6.39 12.98
C LEU A 264 10.89 -7.32 12.32
N ALA A 265 10.22 -6.86 11.25
CA ALA A 265 9.24 -7.69 10.52
C ALA A 265 9.90 -8.96 9.95
N HIS A 266 11.09 -8.82 9.34
CA HIS A 266 11.85 -9.97 8.86
C HIS A 266 12.28 -10.91 10.01
N LEU A 267 12.74 -10.38 11.13
CA LEU A 267 13.15 -11.17 12.29
C LEU A 267 11.98 -11.95 12.90
N ILE A 268 10.80 -11.33 13.03
CA ILE A 268 9.58 -12.01 13.49
C ILE A 268 9.20 -13.15 12.54
N HIS A 269 9.28 -12.93 11.23
CA HIS A 269 9.01 -13.96 10.24
C HIS A 269 10.00 -15.12 10.33
N LEU A 270 11.31 -14.82 10.44
CA LEU A 270 12.37 -15.84 10.59
C LEU A 270 12.27 -16.60 11.93
N GLU A 271 11.81 -15.95 13.00
CA GLU A 271 11.57 -16.59 14.30
C GLU A 271 10.40 -17.58 14.22
N ARG A 272 9.30 -17.22 13.54
CA ARG A 272 8.19 -18.16 13.26
C ARG A 272 8.62 -19.38 12.43
N GLN A 273 9.63 -19.23 11.59
CA GLN A 273 10.25 -20.33 10.84
C GLN A 273 11.29 -21.10 11.65
N ALA A 274 11.51 -20.79 12.92
CA ALA A 274 12.54 -21.37 13.78
C ALA A 274 13.97 -21.25 13.22
N ARG A 275 14.24 -20.23 12.38
CA ARG A 275 15.58 -19.92 11.85
C ARG A 275 16.37 -18.95 12.73
N VAL A 276 15.65 -18.13 13.49
CA VAL A 276 16.19 -17.12 14.40
C VAL A 276 15.48 -17.24 15.74
N ARG A 277 16.18 -16.96 16.82
CA ARG A 277 15.60 -16.84 18.17
C ARG A 277 15.94 -15.51 18.79
N LYS A 278 15.01 -14.96 19.54
CA LYS A 278 15.21 -13.77 20.37
C LYS A 278 15.64 -14.18 21.77
N THR A 279 16.67 -13.54 22.29
CA THR A 279 17.10 -13.67 23.70
C THR A 279 17.35 -12.25 24.22
N ASP A 280 16.53 -11.82 25.17
CA ASP A 280 16.49 -10.43 25.65
C ASP A 280 16.26 -9.45 24.50
N ASP A 281 17.21 -8.56 24.23
CA ASP A 281 17.16 -7.58 23.14
C ASP A 281 18.02 -7.97 21.91
N HIS A 282 18.55 -9.21 21.90
CA HIS A 282 19.37 -9.74 20.81
C HIS A 282 18.65 -10.85 20.03
N TYR A 283 18.96 -10.94 18.75
CA TYR A 283 18.56 -12.03 17.86
C TYR A 283 19.77 -12.84 17.47
N GLY A 284 19.66 -14.16 17.43
CA GLY A 284 20.70 -15.10 17.02
C GLY A 284 20.11 -16.21 16.15
N LEU A 285 20.96 -16.99 15.49
CA LEU A 285 20.50 -18.19 14.79
C LEU A 285 19.95 -19.21 15.80
N SER A 286 18.91 -19.95 15.39
CA SER A 286 18.31 -21.03 16.20
C SER A 286 19.19 -22.26 16.25
#